data_fc6ff1527a158d6f5bfcf65a34cc5db3
#
_entry.id   fc6ff1527a158d6f5bfcf65a34cc5db3
#
_cell.length_a   1.000
_cell.length_b   1.000
_cell.length_c   1.000
_cell.angle_alpha   90.00
_cell.angle_beta   90.00
_cell.angle_gamma   90.00
#
_symmetry.space_group_name_H-M   'P 1'
#
loop_
_entity.id
_entity.type
_entity.pdbx_description
1 polymer ?
#
loop_
_entity_poly.entity_id
_entity_poly.type
_entity_poly.pdbx_seq_one_letter_code
_entity_poly.pdbx_strand_id
1 'polypeptide(L)'
;MTAELTRSDFDRYFPHTPLALCIKECARLAVLRRENLEAPLLDVGCGDGLFASIAFPGLQSLGIDINDQEVALAAARGAYSRAITADITQAPPGAADFQSCLANCSLEHIPALDRALAHIFESLRPGGLFLTFVPQRDWTRDLISHQVLRALGARALADQLSAAVDAFFKHHHLYDEEGWREMVERAGFVVERIEPCLSSANTKAFEIFLLPSLLGWISKKLTNRYTHLPFLRRFFALPAYLLAKTTLGLFDQTPTAEFFIVARRPSAASVS
;
A
#
# COMPACT_ATOMS: atom_id res chain seq x y z
N MET A 1 14.70 -10.58 -1.47
CA MET A 1 15.17 -9.79 -2.65
C MET A 1 14.55 -8.41 -2.54
N THR A 2 15.36 -7.36 -2.49
CA THR A 2 14.86 -5.98 -2.43
C THR A 2 14.12 -5.61 -3.72
N ALA A 3 12.99 -4.93 -3.55
CA ALA A 3 12.21 -4.41 -4.67
C ALA A 3 12.98 -3.27 -5.35
N GLU A 4 13.44 -3.49 -6.56
CA GLU A 4 14.25 -2.49 -7.28
C GLU A 4 13.36 -1.38 -7.84
N LEU A 5 13.75 -0.13 -7.61
CA LEU A 5 13.12 1.04 -8.18
C LEU A 5 13.39 1.08 -9.70
N THR A 6 12.39 0.76 -10.53
CA THR A 6 12.53 0.83 -11.98
C THR A 6 12.24 2.23 -12.50
N ARG A 7 12.96 2.63 -13.54
CA ARG A 7 12.74 3.92 -14.19
C ARG A 7 11.34 4.01 -14.83
N SER A 8 10.86 2.95 -15.43
CA SER A 8 9.56 2.91 -16.09
C SER A 8 8.40 3.19 -15.13
N ASP A 9 8.42 2.55 -13.93
CA ASP A 9 7.38 2.78 -12.93
C ASP A 9 7.48 4.17 -12.34
N PHE A 10 8.70 4.63 -12.09
CA PHE A 10 8.93 5.98 -11.59
C PHE A 10 8.37 7.04 -12.53
N ASP A 11 8.63 6.94 -13.85
CA ASP A 11 8.13 7.88 -14.85
C ASP A 11 6.60 7.90 -14.97
N ARG A 12 5.94 6.78 -14.66
CA ARG A 12 4.47 6.70 -14.62
C ARG A 12 3.89 7.26 -13.33
N TYR A 13 4.58 7.08 -12.19
CA TYR A 13 4.09 7.48 -10.86
C TYR A 13 4.43 8.93 -10.50
N PHE A 14 5.67 9.33 -10.66
CA PHE A 14 6.22 10.61 -10.21
C PHE A 14 5.44 11.85 -10.67
N PRO A 15 4.91 11.90 -11.92
CA PRO A 15 4.11 13.05 -12.34
C PRO A 15 2.87 13.32 -11.48
N HIS A 16 2.35 12.28 -10.82
CA HIS A 16 1.05 12.33 -10.14
C HIS A 16 1.15 12.34 -8.61
N THR A 17 2.29 11.96 -8.02
CA THR A 17 2.44 11.80 -6.57
C THR A 17 3.67 12.53 -6.04
N PRO A 18 3.70 12.86 -4.73
CA PRO A 18 4.92 13.29 -4.07
C PRO A 18 6.02 12.23 -4.15
N LEU A 19 7.29 12.66 -4.13
CA LEU A 19 8.43 11.76 -4.29
C LEU A 19 8.51 10.69 -3.19
N ALA A 20 8.19 11.06 -1.95
CA ALA A 20 8.14 10.12 -0.83
C ALA A 20 7.19 8.94 -1.11
N LEU A 21 5.97 9.22 -1.57
CA LEU A 21 4.98 8.19 -1.90
C LEU A 21 5.39 7.41 -3.16
N CYS A 22 5.88 8.11 -4.19
CA CYS A 22 6.32 7.50 -5.44
C CYS A 22 7.34 6.35 -5.23
N ILE A 23 8.32 6.57 -4.35
CA ILE A 23 9.35 5.56 -4.04
C ILE A 23 8.73 4.30 -3.42
N LYS A 24 7.83 4.46 -2.44
CA LYS A 24 7.17 3.33 -1.77
C LYS A 24 6.29 2.54 -2.74
N GLU A 25 5.48 3.23 -3.51
CA GLU A 25 4.57 2.60 -4.46
C GLU A 25 5.29 1.87 -5.60
N CYS A 26 6.40 2.42 -6.11
CA CYS A 26 7.24 1.72 -7.08
C CYS A 26 7.84 0.43 -6.51
N ALA A 27 8.22 0.43 -5.23
CA ALA A 27 8.72 -0.78 -4.57
C ALA A 27 7.61 -1.84 -4.43
N ARG A 28 6.39 -1.44 -4.04
CA ARG A 28 5.23 -2.35 -3.98
C ARG A 28 4.86 -2.92 -5.35
N LEU A 29 4.89 -2.10 -6.41
CA LEU A 29 4.70 -2.55 -7.79
C LEU A 29 5.68 -3.65 -8.19
N ALA A 30 6.97 -3.49 -7.84
CA ALA A 30 7.99 -4.48 -8.15
C ALA A 30 7.74 -5.82 -7.44
N VAL A 31 7.19 -5.78 -6.22
CA VAL A 31 6.80 -6.98 -5.46
C VAL A 31 5.54 -7.61 -6.07
N LEU A 32 4.50 -6.82 -6.30
CA LEU A 32 3.20 -7.30 -6.80
C LEU A 32 3.32 -8.01 -8.15
N ARG A 33 4.24 -7.56 -9.03
CA ARG A 33 4.47 -8.18 -10.35
C ARG A 33 4.99 -9.62 -10.32
N ARG A 34 5.37 -10.12 -9.16
CA ARG A 34 5.75 -11.53 -8.99
C ARG A 34 4.53 -12.44 -8.93
N GLU A 35 3.36 -11.84 -8.68
CA GLU A 35 2.10 -12.56 -8.53
C GLU A 35 1.28 -12.53 -9.82
N ASN A 36 0.52 -13.58 -10.04
CA ASN A 36 -0.43 -13.66 -11.13
C ASN A 36 -1.82 -13.21 -10.66
N LEU A 37 -2.16 -11.97 -10.95
CA LEU A 37 -3.51 -11.46 -10.69
C LEU A 37 -4.47 -11.94 -11.76
N GLU A 38 -5.52 -12.63 -11.35
CA GLU A 38 -6.56 -13.15 -12.23
C GLU A 38 -7.86 -12.34 -12.08
N ALA A 39 -8.53 -12.16 -13.21
CA ALA A 39 -9.84 -11.50 -13.24
C ALA A 39 -10.97 -12.48 -12.85
N PRO A 40 -12.07 -11.94 -12.29
CA PRO A 40 -12.29 -10.59 -11.83
C PRO A 40 -11.50 -10.25 -10.57
N LEU A 41 -10.95 -9.03 -10.49
CA LEU A 41 -10.17 -8.57 -9.35
C LEU A 41 -10.97 -7.56 -8.51
N LEU A 42 -10.90 -7.70 -7.18
CA LEU A 42 -11.37 -6.71 -6.20
C LEU A 42 -10.16 -5.94 -5.66
N ASP A 43 -10.22 -4.58 -5.66
CA ASP A 43 -9.23 -3.73 -5.03
C ASP A 43 -9.87 -2.96 -3.87
N VAL A 44 -9.42 -3.25 -2.64
CA VAL A 44 -9.99 -2.71 -1.39
C VAL A 44 -9.14 -1.53 -0.90
N GLY A 45 -9.75 -0.35 -0.82
CA GLY A 45 -9.03 0.90 -0.59
C GLY A 45 -8.35 1.39 -1.86
N CYS A 46 -9.09 1.43 -2.95
CA CYS A 46 -8.59 1.67 -4.30
C CYS A 46 -8.03 3.09 -4.53
N GLY A 47 -8.33 4.03 -3.63
CA GLY A 47 -7.91 5.42 -3.72
C GLY A 47 -8.27 6.06 -5.06
N ASP A 48 -7.37 6.90 -5.61
CA ASP A 48 -7.54 7.57 -6.90
C ASP A 48 -7.28 6.67 -8.13
N GLY A 49 -7.03 5.38 -7.92
CA GLY A 49 -6.79 4.39 -8.96
C GLY A 49 -5.44 4.49 -9.66
N LEU A 50 -4.53 5.35 -9.20
CA LEU A 50 -3.21 5.49 -9.85
C LEU A 50 -2.41 4.18 -9.79
N PHE A 51 -2.37 3.53 -8.62
CA PHE A 51 -1.68 2.25 -8.46
C PHE A 51 -2.23 1.20 -9.42
N ALA A 52 -3.54 0.98 -9.43
CA ALA A 52 -4.21 0.02 -10.30
C ALA A 52 -3.94 0.27 -11.78
N SER A 53 -4.01 1.54 -12.22
CA SER A 53 -3.74 1.92 -13.63
C SER A 53 -2.33 1.58 -14.11
N ILE A 54 -1.40 1.35 -13.16
CA ILE A 54 -0.01 0.99 -13.44
C ILE A 54 0.21 -0.52 -13.21
N ALA A 55 -0.37 -1.07 -12.14
CA ALA A 55 -0.14 -2.44 -11.70
C ALA A 55 -0.83 -3.47 -12.62
N PHE A 56 -2.10 -3.25 -12.97
CA PHE A 56 -2.93 -4.21 -13.72
C PHE A 56 -3.83 -3.52 -14.76
N PRO A 57 -3.25 -2.75 -15.71
CA PRO A 57 -4.02 -2.00 -16.70
C PRO A 57 -4.86 -2.95 -17.56
N GLY A 58 -6.17 -2.63 -17.69
CA GLY A 58 -7.10 -3.41 -18.52
C GLY A 58 -7.60 -4.71 -17.91
N LEU A 59 -7.19 -5.07 -16.69
CA LEU A 59 -7.74 -6.22 -15.99
C LEU A 59 -9.19 -5.92 -15.57
N GLN A 60 -10.11 -6.87 -15.82
CA GLN A 60 -11.49 -6.76 -15.32
C GLN A 60 -11.47 -6.67 -13.80
N SER A 61 -11.88 -5.52 -13.25
CA SER A 61 -11.71 -5.21 -11.84
C SER A 61 -12.77 -4.28 -11.29
N LEU A 62 -13.03 -4.41 -9.98
CA LEU A 62 -13.83 -3.52 -9.16
C LEU A 62 -12.92 -2.86 -8.13
N GLY A 63 -12.83 -1.51 -8.16
CA GLY A 63 -12.21 -0.75 -7.10
C GLY A 63 -13.26 -0.25 -6.10
N ILE A 64 -13.00 -0.41 -4.79
CA ILE A 64 -13.84 0.14 -3.74
C ILE A 64 -13.03 1.02 -2.78
N ASP A 65 -13.63 2.14 -2.38
CA ASP A 65 -13.08 3.03 -1.35
C ASP A 65 -14.25 3.69 -0.59
N ILE A 66 -14.01 4.08 0.67
CA ILE A 66 -15.01 4.83 1.45
C ILE A 66 -15.10 6.29 1.04
N ASN A 67 -14.09 6.81 0.34
CA ASN A 67 -14.00 8.19 -0.08
C ASN A 67 -14.52 8.35 -1.51
N ASP A 68 -15.69 8.97 -1.65
CA ASP A 68 -16.37 9.23 -2.93
C ASP A 68 -15.53 10.07 -3.91
N GLN A 69 -14.70 10.98 -3.41
CA GLN A 69 -13.83 11.82 -4.22
C GLN A 69 -12.67 11.00 -4.82
N GLU A 70 -12.08 10.08 -4.05
CA GLU A 70 -11.07 9.16 -4.56
C GLU A 70 -11.66 8.23 -5.62
N VAL A 71 -12.85 7.68 -5.36
CA VAL A 71 -13.58 6.83 -6.32
C VAL A 71 -13.88 7.58 -7.62
N ALA A 72 -14.30 8.84 -7.53
CA ALA A 72 -14.52 9.68 -8.72
C ALA A 72 -13.25 9.88 -9.54
N LEU A 73 -12.09 10.06 -8.88
CA LEU A 73 -10.79 10.16 -9.55
C LEU A 73 -10.39 8.82 -10.20
N ALA A 74 -10.60 7.70 -9.52
CA ALA A 74 -10.34 6.36 -10.04
C ALA A 74 -11.18 6.05 -11.28
N ALA A 75 -12.46 6.41 -11.25
CA ALA A 75 -13.37 6.28 -12.39
C ALA A 75 -12.95 7.18 -13.56
N ALA A 76 -12.60 8.45 -13.30
CA ALA A 76 -12.12 9.38 -14.31
C ALA A 76 -10.79 8.93 -14.95
N ARG A 77 -9.95 8.19 -14.21
CA ARG A 77 -8.70 7.61 -14.70
C ARG A 77 -8.92 6.38 -15.58
N GLY A 78 -10.09 5.73 -15.50
CA GLY A 78 -10.36 4.46 -16.17
C GLY A 78 -9.49 3.32 -15.62
N ALA A 79 -9.17 3.36 -14.33
CA ALA A 79 -8.28 2.40 -13.68
C ALA A 79 -8.93 1.04 -13.49
N TYR A 80 -10.26 1.00 -13.41
CA TYR A 80 -11.08 -0.19 -13.12
C TYR A 80 -12.19 -0.34 -14.16
N SER A 81 -12.69 -1.53 -14.32
CA SER A 81 -13.95 -1.76 -15.06
C SER A 81 -15.12 -1.06 -14.38
N ARG A 82 -15.07 -0.98 -13.04
CA ARG A 82 -16.01 -0.23 -12.20
C ARG A 82 -15.30 0.24 -10.93
N ALA A 83 -15.56 1.47 -10.49
CA ALA A 83 -15.17 1.98 -9.19
C ALA A 83 -16.44 2.43 -8.44
N ILE A 84 -16.57 2.08 -7.16
CA ILE A 84 -17.73 2.42 -6.34
C ILE A 84 -17.33 2.87 -4.95
N THR A 85 -18.08 3.82 -4.40
CA THR A 85 -17.96 4.17 -2.98
C THR A 85 -18.62 3.07 -2.15
N ALA A 86 -17.82 2.38 -1.34
CA ALA A 86 -18.31 1.31 -0.47
C ALA A 86 -17.41 1.14 0.74
N ASP A 87 -18.03 0.81 1.87
CA ASP A 87 -17.32 0.43 3.09
C ASP A 87 -17.33 -1.11 3.19
N ILE A 88 -16.14 -1.70 3.02
CA ILE A 88 -15.93 -3.16 3.09
C ILE A 88 -16.38 -3.75 4.45
N THR A 89 -16.50 -2.94 5.50
CA THR A 89 -16.96 -3.42 6.81
C THR A 89 -18.46 -3.59 6.90
N GLN A 90 -19.23 -3.06 5.96
CA GLN A 90 -20.71 -3.13 5.97
C GLN A 90 -21.24 -4.36 5.24
N ALA A 91 -20.67 -4.68 4.10
CA ALA A 91 -21.08 -5.82 3.29
C ALA A 91 -19.95 -6.24 2.32
N PRO A 92 -19.91 -7.53 1.92
CA PRO A 92 -19.07 -7.96 0.81
C PRO A 92 -19.56 -7.31 -0.50
N PRO A 93 -18.66 -6.79 -1.36
CA PRO A 93 -19.06 -6.18 -2.63
C PRO A 93 -19.57 -7.19 -3.68
N GLY A 94 -19.52 -8.46 -3.38
CA GLY A 94 -20.02 -9.59 -4.16
C GLY A 94 -19.75 -10.89 -3.41
N ALA A 95 -20.57 -11.91 -3.59
CA ALA A 95 -20.38 -13.21 -2.93
C ALA A 95 -19.74 -14.21 -3.89
N ALA A 96 -18.50 -14.60 -3.64
CA ALA A 96 -17.69 -15.50 -4.47
C ALA A 96 -17.58 -15.05 -5.95
N ASP A 97 -17.48 -13.73 -6.16
CA ASP A 97 -17.43 -13.16 -7.51
C ASP A 97 -16.00 -12.96 -8.03
N PHE A 98 -15.02 -12.79 -7.14
CA PHE A 98 -13.68 -12.39 -7.51
C PHE A 98 -12.67 -13.55 -7.45
N GLN A 99 -11.76 -13.59 -8.42
CA GLN A 99 -10.66 -14.55 -8.46
C GLN A 99 -9.44 -14.06 -7.69
N SER A 100 -9.22 -12.74 -7.68
CA SER A 100 -8.17 -12.09 -6.91
C SER A 100 -8.72 -10.93 -6.10
N CYS A 101 -8.08 -10.65 -4.95
CA CYS A 101 -8.30 -9.44 -4.18
C CYS A 101 -6.95 -8.82 -3.83
N LEU A 102 -6.86 -7.49 -3.97
CA LEU A 102 -5.73 -6.68 -3.51
C LEU A 102 -6.19 -5.69 -2.46
N ALA A 103 -5.36 -5.48 -1.43
CA ALA A 103 -5.48 -4.39 -0.47
C ALA A 103 -4.09 -3.74 -0.30
N ASN A 104 -3.87 -2.59 -0.95
CA ASN A 104 -2.56 -1.93 -0.95
C ASN A 104 -2.47 -0.91 0.18
N CYS A 105 -1.94 -1.30 1.35
CA CYS A 105 -1.84 -0.46 2.54
C CYS A 105 -3.16 0.28 2.87
N SER A 106 -4.22 -0.50 2.98
CA SER A 106 -5.55 -0.01 3.34
C SER A 106 -6.09 -0.68 4.61
N LEU A 107 -5.71 -1.92 4.88
CA LEU A 107 -6.24 -2.70 6.01
C LEU A 107 -5.87 -2.11 7.37
N GLU A 108 -4.68 -1.57 7.51
CA GLU A 108 -4.20 -0.92 8.73
C GLU A 108 -5.03 0.29 9.14
N HIS A 109 -5.78 0.87 8.21
CA HIS A 109 -6.63 2.03 8.44
C HIS A 109 -8.09 1.67 8.77
N ILE A 110 -8.48 0.40 8.68
CA ILE A 110 -9.86 -0.05 8.87
C ILE A 110 -10.09 -0.46 10.33
N PRO A 111 -10.83 0.32 11.16
CA PRO A 111 -10.98 -0.02 12.58
C PRO A 111 -11.59 -1.41 12.83
N ALA A 112 -12.55 -1.83 12.02
CA ALA A 112 -13.20 -3.14 12.10
C ALA A 112 -12.53 -4.17 11.15
N LEU A 113 -11.23 -4.42 11.34
CA LEU A 113 -10.40 -5.25 10.46
C LEU A 113 -10.95 -6.69 10.33
N ASP A 114 -11.37 -7.32 11.43
CA ASP A 114 -11.95 -8.67 11.38
C ASP A 114 -13.13 -8.76 10.40
N ARG A 115 -14.00 -7.75 10.43
CA ARG A 115 -15.18 -7.69 9.55
C ARG A 115 -14.78 -7.45 8.09
N ALA A 116 -13.80 -6.57 7.87
CA ALA A 116 -13.27 -6.33 6.52
C ALA A 116 -12.67 -7.60 5.92
N LEU A 117 -11.85 -8.32 6.69
CA LEU A 117 -11.24 -9.58 6.24
C LEU A 117 -12.30 -10.66 5.98
N ALA A 118 -13.34 -10.77 6.82
CA ALA A 118 -14.44 -11.70 6.59
C ALA A 118 -15.17 -11.39 5.27
N HIS A 119 -15.49 -10.13 4.99
CA HIS A 119 -16.15 -9.74 3.75
C HIS A 119 -15.24 -9.88 2.51
N ILE A 120 -13.93 -9.67 2.63
CA ILE A 120 -12.96 -9.98 1.57
C ILE A 120 -12.96 -11.49 1.29
N PHE A 121 -12.96 -12.32 2.35
CA PHE A 121 -13.04 -13.77 2.22
C PHE A 121 -14.32 -14.21 1.49
N GLU A 122 -15.46 -13.67 1.88
CA GLU A 122 -16.76 -13.98 1.24
C GLU A 122 -16.80 -13.56 -0.22
N SER A 123 -16.14 -12.47 -0.58
CA SER A 123 -16.09 -11.95 -1.96
C SER A 123 -15.24 -12.78 -2.91
N LEU A 124 -14.24 -13.47 -2.41
CA LEU A 124 -13.38 -14.31 -3.23
C LEU A 124 -14.03 -15.66 -3.55
N ARG A 125 -13.76 -16.21 -4.71
CA ARG A 125 -14.10 -17.59 -5.07
C ARG A 125 -13.30 -18.59 -4.24
N PRO A 126 -13.81 -19.82 -4.03
CA PRO A 126 -12.96 -20.90 -3.50
C PRO A 126 -11.69 -21.04 -4.35
N GLY A 127 -10.52 -21.09 -3.70
CA GLY A 127 -9.20 -21.04 -4.35
C GLY A 127 -8.73 -19.64 -4.75
N GLY A 128 -9.55 -18.60 -4.56
CA GLY A 128 -9.21 -17.22 -4.92
C GLY A 128 -8.03 -16.66 -4.13
N LEU A 129 -7.27 -15.78 -4.78
CA LEU A 129 -6.04 -15.20 -4.27
C LEU A 129 -6.31 -13.90 -3.52
N PHE A 130 -5.77 -13.75 -2.31
CA PHE A 130 -5.77 -12.52 -1.53
C PHE A 130 -4.33 -12.01 -1.36
N LEU A 131 -4.09 -10.78 -1.76
CA LEU A 131 -2.81 -10.08 -1.66
C LEU A 131 -2.98 -8.80 -0.86
N THR A 132 -2.07 -8.54 0.07
CA THR A 132 -2.08 -7.27 0.79
C THR A 132 -0.69 -6.80 1.16
N PHE A 133 -0.49 -5.48 1.11
CA PHE A 133 0.63 -4.80 1.73
C PHE A 133 0.18 -4.18 3.04
N VAL A 134 0.95 -4.38 4.09
CA VAL A 134 0.65 -3.85 5.43
C VAL A 134 1.94 -3.42 6.14
N PRO A 135 1.92 -2.36 6.96
CA PRO A 135 3.09 -1.95 7.71
C PRO A 135 3.42 -2.96 8.81
N GLN A 136 4.72 -3.10 9.11
CA GLN A 136 5.20 -3.79 10.29
C GLN A 136 4.93 -2.95 11.54
N ARG A 137 4.76 -3.61 12.71
CA ARG A 137 4.56 -2.94 14.02
C ARG A 137 5.62 -1.87 14.29
N ASP A 138 6.87 -2.16 13.99
CA ASP A 138 8.02 -1.35 14.36
C ASP A 138 8.61 -0.53 13.19
N TRP A 139 7.87 -0.34 12.10
CA TRP A 139 8.35 0.32 10.88
C TRP A 139 8.93 1.72 11.14
N THR A 140 8.42 2.43 12.14
CA THR A 140 8.89 3.77 12.53
C THR A 140 10.29 3.78 13.16
N ARG A 141 10.79 2.61 13.62
CA ARG A 141 12.16 2.50 14.15
C ARG A 141 13.23 2.72 13.08
N ASP A 142 12.87 2.57 11.82
CA ASP A 142 13.76 2.86 10.68
C ASP A 142 13.79 4.32 10.28
N LEU A 143 12.94 5.18 10.85
CA LEU A 143 13.01 6.61 10.63
C LEU A 143 14.35 7.17 11.15
N ILE A 144 14.96 8.05 10.39
CA ILE A 144 16.23 8.71 10.75
C ILE A 144 16.06 9.48 12.07
N SER A 145 14.95 10.24 12.18
CA SER A 145 14.63 11.00 13.39
C SER A 145 14.51 10.10 14.62
N HIS A 146 13.86 8.94 14.51
CA HIS A 146 13.78 7.96 15.60
C HIS A 146 15.17 7.46 15.98
N GLN A 147 15.98 7.06 14.99
CA GLN A 147 17.34 6.54 15.24
C GLN A 147 18.27 7.60 15.89
N VAL A 148 18.19 8.85 15.43
CA VAL A 148 18.96 9.96 16.03
C VAL A 148 18.54 10.20 17.47
N LEU A 149 17.26 10.27 17.78
CA LEU A 149 16.77 10.44 19.14
C LEU A 149 17.23 9.31 20.06
N ARG A 150 17.19 8.07 19.58
CA ARG A 150 17.70 6.89 20.31
C ARG A 150 19.20 6.98 20.57
N ALA A 151 19.98 7.38 19.57
CA ALA A 151 21.44 7.56 19.69
C ALA A 151 21.83 8.66 20.69
N LEU A 152 21.01 9.71 20.81
CA LEU A 152 21.16 10.78 21.79
C LEU A 152 20.64 10.40 23.19
N GLY A 153 20.16 9.18 23.39
CA GLY A 153 19.60 8.72 24.67
C GLY A 153 18.17 9.17 24.97
N ALA A 154 17.55 9.92 24.06
CA ALA A 154 16.18 10.47 24.20
C ALA A 154 15.09 9.43 23.84
N ARG A 155 15.12 8.25 24.48
CA ARG A 155 14.27 7.09 24.13
C ARG A 155 12.77 7.41 24.20
N ALA A 156 12.32 8.06 25.27
CA ALA A 156 10.90 8.41 25.45
C ALA A 156 10.42 9.35 24.32
N LEU A 157 11.27 10.28 23.85
CA LEU A 157 10.93 11.17 22.75
C LEU A 157 10.89 10.42 21.40
N ALA A 158 11.76 9.45 21.18
CA ALA A 158 11.73 8.59 20.02
C ALA A 158 10.40 7.79 19.95
N ASP A 159 9.97 7.21 21.08
CA ASP A 159 8.72 6.45 21.16
C ASP A 159 7.48 7.36 20.97
N GLN A 160 7.51 8.57 21.53
CA GLN A 160 6.46 9.58 21.29
C GLN A 160 6.39 10.01 19.82
N LEU A 161 7.54 10.18 19.16
CA LEU A 161 7.59 10.49 17.73
C LEU A 161 6.95 9.36 16.90
N SER A 162 7.30 8.10 17.19
CA SER A 162 6.69 6.94 16.53
C SER A 162 5.19 6.94 16.67
N ALA A 163 4.67 7.09 17.89
CA ALA A 163 3.24 7.17 18.14
C ALA A 163 2.55 8.35 17.42
N ALA A 164 3.21 9.51 17.35
CA ALA A 164 2.68 10.66 16.62
C ALA A 164 2.63 10.43 15.10
N VAL A 165 3.62 9.74 14.54
CA VAL A 165 3.66 9.37 13.12
C VAL A 165 2.53 8.37 12.80
N ASP A 166 2.34 7.33 13.63
CA ASP A 166 1.25 6.37 13.45
C ASP A 166 -0.13 7.02 13.57
N ALA A 167 -0.30 7.91 14.54
CA ALA A 167 -1.53 8.68 14.69
C ALA A 167 -1.80 9.61 13.49
N PHE A 168 -0.76 10.24 12.94
CA PHE A 168 -0.86 11.07 11.74
C PHE A 168 -1.33 10.27 10.53
N PHE A 169 -0.82 9.05 10.33
CA PHE A 169 -1.24 8.16 9.26
C PHE A 169 -2.53 7.40 9.59
N LYS A 170 -3.09 7.54 10.81
CA LYS A 170 -4.31 6.85 11.27
C LYS A 170 -4.17 5.33 11.20
N HIS A 171 -3.04 4.80 11.61
CA HIS A 171 -2.87 3.37 11.74
C HIS A 171 -3.64 2.87 12.96
N HIS A 172 -4.62 2.00 12.74
CA HIS A 172 -5.37 1.31 13.79
C HIS A 172 -4.75 -0.06 14.10
N HIS A 173 -4.13 -0.68 13.11
CA HIS A 173 -3.58 -2.03 13.21
C HIS A 173 -2.13 -2.06 12.74
N LEU A 174 -1.25 -2.38 13.67
CA LEU A 174 0.17 -2.57 13.43
C LEU A 174 0.59 -3.87 14.13
N TYR A 175 0.81 -4.92 13.37
CA TYR A 175 1.19 -6.23 13.89
C TYR A 175 2.59 -6.62 13.38
N ASP A 176 3.22 -7.56 14.10
CA ASP A 176 4.34 -8.34 13.58
C ASP A 176 3.83 -9.42 12.61
N GLU A 177 4.73 -10.24 12.08
CA GLU A 177 4.39 -11.27 11.11
C GLU A 177 3.34 -12.24 11.64
N GLU A 178 3.52 -12.71 12.90
CA GLU A 178 2.59 -13.66 13.51
C GLU A 178 1.21 -13.04 13.74
N GLY A 179 1.15 -11.81 14.23
CA GLY A 179 -0.12 -11.11 14.44
C GLY A 179 -0.89 -10.89 13.12
N TRP A 180 -0.21 -10.54 12.01
CA TRP A 180 -0.86 -10.44 10.70
C TRP A 180 -1.33 -11.81 10.20
N ARG A 181 -0.52 -12.87 10.40
CA ARG A 181 -0.89 -14.26 10.08
C ARG A 181 -2.16 -14.67 10.80
N GLU A 182 -2.19 -14.50 12.12
CA GLU A 182 -3.37 -14.84 12.94
C GLU A 182 -4.63 -14.09 12.48
N MET A 183 -4.52 -12.82 12.15
CA MET A 183 -5.66 -12.01 11.70
C MET A 183 -6.22 -12.52 10.37
N VAL A 184 -5.36 -12.83 9.41
CA VAL A 184 -5.76 -13.33 8.09
C VAL A 184 -6.32 -14.75 8.18
N GLU A 185 -5.68 -15.64 8.95
CA GLU A 185 -6.12 -17.03 9.14
C GLU A 185 -7.43 -17.12 9.93
N ARG A 186 -7.65 -16.23 10.90
CA ARG A 186 -8.92 -16.14 11.64
C ARG A 186 -10.11 -15.84 10.74
N ALA A 187 -9.90 -15.10 9.66
CA ALA A 187 -10.94 -14.84 8.66
C ALA A 187 -11.21 -16.05 7.73
N GLY A 188 -10.45 -17.15 7.87
CA GLY A 188 -10.62 -18.39 7.10
C GLY A 188 -9.63 -18.59 5.94
N PHE A 189 -8.73 -17.65 5.72
CA PHE A 189 -7.70 -17.78 4.69
C PHE A 189 -6.62 -18.79 5.07
N VAL A 190 -5.98 -19.37 4.08
CA VAL A 190 -4.69 -20.07 4.22
C VAL A 190 -3.60 -19.09 3.80
N VAL A 191 -2.73 -18.71 4.74
CA VAL A 191 -1.58 -17.84 4.46
C VAL A 191 -0.48 -18.69 3.81
N GLU A 192 -0.22 -18.45 2.52
CA GLU A 192 0.84 -19.15 1.78
C GLU A 192 2.21 -18.57 2.12
N ARG A 193 2.28 -17.24 2.27
CA ARG A 193 3.55 -16.52 2.47
C ARG A 193 3.33 -15.16 3.09
N ILE A 194 4.18 -14.78 4.03
CA ILE A 194 4.38 -13.40 4.48
C ILE A 194 5.85 -13.08 4.26
N GLU A 195 6.14 -12.05 3.49
CA GLU A 195 7.51 -11.63 3.24
C GLU A 195 7.70 -10.14 3.51
N PRO A 196 8.79 -9.75 4.19
CA PRO A 196 9.15 -8.35 4.31
C PRO A 196 9.48 -7.78 2.92
N CYS A 197 8.91 -6.63 2.55
CA CYS A 197 8.99 -6.15 1.17
C CYS A 197 9.62 -4.76 1.01
N LEU A 198 9.41 -3.81 1.91
CA LEU A 198 10.05 -2.52 1.89
C LEU A 198 11.24 -2.47 2.85
N SER A 199 12.35 -1.88 2.39
CA SER A 199 13.59 -1.81 3.16
C SER A 199 13.63 -0.61 4.10
N SER A 200 14.55 -0.66 5.08
CA SER A 200 14.95 0.49 5.89
C SER A 200 15.32 1.70 5.03
N ALA A 201 15.99 1.49 3.88
CA ALA A 201 16.28 2.54 2.92
C ALA A 201 15.01 3.22 2.38
N ASN A 202 13.94 2.46 2.09
CA ASN A 202 12.66 3.03 1.66
C ASN A 202 12.05 3.93 2.73
N THR A 203 12.09 3.51 4.00
CA THR A 203 11.58 4.30 5.14
C THR A 203 12.38 5.58 5.34
N LYS A 204 13.71 5.52 5.27
CA LYS A 204 14.59 6.69 5.40
C LYS A 204 14.41 7.66 4.22
N ALA A 205 14.36 7.14 3.00
CA ALA A 205 14.08 7.96 1.82
C ALA A 205 12.69 8.61 1.90
N PHE A 206 11.68 7.86 2.37
CA PHE A 206 10.34 8.40 2.62
C PHE A 206 10.41 9.60 3.59
N GLU A 207 11.11 9.47 4.72
CA GLU A 207 11.25 10.55 5.69
C GLU A 207 11.98 11.77 5.12
N ILE A 208 13.12 11.58 4.42
CA ILE A 208 13.88 12.65 3.76
C ILE A 208 13.00 13.44 2.80
N PHE A 209 12.18 12.75 2.01
CA PHE A 209 11.31 13.38 1.03
C PHE A 209 9.93 13.77 1.58
N LEU A 210 9.63 13.47 2.84
CA LEU A 210 8.33 13.82 3.44
C LEU A 210 8.15 15.34 3.52
N LEU A 211 9.18 16.06 3.97
CA LEU A 211 9.10 17.52 4.15
C LEU A 211 8.78 18.24 2.82
N PRO A 212 9.51 18.04 1.71
CA PRO A 212 9.12 18.62 0.43
C PRO A 212 7.80 18.05 -0.12
N SER A 213 7.36 16.89 0.33
CA SER A 213 6.08 16.29 -0.04
C SER A 213 4.87 16.93 0.66
N LEU A 214 5.06 17.66 1.76
CA LEU A 214 3.98 18.33 2.50
C LEU A 214 3.18 19.29 1.61
N LEU A 215 3.81 19.99 0.68
CA LEU A 215 3.12 20.86 -0.28
C LEU A 215 2.13 20.08 -1.14
N GLY A 216 2.50 18.88 -1.59
CA GLY A 216 1.60 17.99 -2.29
C GLY A 216 0.44 17.50 -1.42
N TRP A 217 0.70 17.21 -0.16
CA TRP A 217 -0.32 16.85 0.83
C TRP A 217 -1.33 17.96 1.08
N ILE A 218 -0.86 19.20 1.27
CA ILE A 218 -1.73 20.39 1.40
C ILE A 218 -2.56 20.54 0.13
N SER A 219 -1.93 20.42 -1.04
CA SER A 219 -2.63 20.46 -2.33
C SER A 219 -3.73 19.40 -2.39
N LYS A 220 -3.44 18.13 -2.03
CA LYS A 220 -4.44 17.08 -2.02
C LYS A 220 -5.60 17.37 -1.07
N LYS A 221 -5.32 17.89 0.11
CA LYS A 221 -6.36 18.25 1.09
C LYS A 221 -7.28 19.36 0.60
N LEU A 222 -6.77 20.31 -0.20
CA LEU A 222 -7.54 21.44 -0.72
C LEU A 222 -8.23 21.14 -2.06
N THR A 223 -7.64 20.30 -2.88
CA THR A 223 -8.03 20.14 -4.31
C THR A 223 -8.23 18.69 -4.74
N ASN A 224 -8.07 17.75 -3.82
CA ASN A 224 -8.07 16.28 -4.06
C ASN A 224 -6.98 15.80 -5.05
N ARG A 225 -5.98 16.63 -5.32
CA ARG A 225 -4.86 16.28 -6.22
C ARG A 225 -3.53 16.61 -5.59
N TYR A 226 -2.59 15.67 -5.66
CA TYR A 226 -1.21 15.92 -5.24
C TYR A 226 -0.48 16.90 -6.16
N THR A 227 -0.83 16.89 -7.45
CA THR A 227 -0.21 17.71 -8.50
C THR A 227 -1.25 18.22 -9.48
N HIS A 228 -1.12 19.48 -9.87
CA HIS A 228 -2.02 20.11 -10.84
C HIS A 228 -1.45 20.12 -12.27
N LEU A 229 -0.12 20.06 -12.41
CA LEU A 229 0.58 20.13 -13.68
C LEU A 229 1.50 18.92 -13.88
N PRO A 230 0.92 17.69 -14.01
CA PRO A 230 1.71 16.47 -14.12
C PRO A 230 2.64 16.46 -15.33
N PHE A 231 2.27 17.16 -16.42
CA PHE A 231 3.10 17.26 -17.62
C PHE A 231 4.41 18.02 -17.37
N LEU A 232 4.40 19.07 -16.53
CA LEU A 232 5.62 19.79 -16.14
C LEU A 232 6.54 18.92 -15.28
N ARG A 233 5.97 18.12 -14.40
CA ARG A 233 6.78 17.23 -13.55
C ARG A 233 7.52 16.15 -14.33
N ARG A 234 7.03 15.76 -15.50
CA ARG A 234 7.73 14.79 -16.37
C ARG A 234 9.13 15.27 -16.77
N PHE A 235 9.32 16.58 -16.93
CA PHE A 235 10.65 17.13 -17.23
C PHE A 235 11.66 16.95 -16.08
N PHE A 236 11.15 16.84 -14.84
CA PHE A 236 11.97 16.63 -13.65
C PHE A 236 12.06 15.15 -13.24
N ALA A 237 11.46 14.23 -14.01
CA ALA A 237 11.41 12.82 -13.62
C ALA A 237 12.81 12.18 -13.59
N LEU A 238 13.70 12.50 -14.56
CA LEU A 238 15.05 11.96 -14.54
C LEU A 238 15.88 12.43 -13.35
N PRO A 239 16.04 13.73 -13.06
CA PRO A 239 16.78 14.16 -11.88
C PRO A 239 16.15 13.67 -10.57
N ALA A 240 14.82 13.62 -10.47
CA ALA A 240 14.15 13.08 -9.29
C ALA A 240 14.39 11.57 -9.12
N TYR A 241 14.38 10.80 -10.20
CA TYR A 241 14.73 9.38 -10.19
C TYR A 241 16.17 9.13 -9.72
N LEU A 242 17.13 9.89 -10.28
CA LEU A 242 18.53 9.78 -9.89
C LEU A 242 18.72 10.14 -8.41
N LEU A 243 18.07 11.21 -7.95
CA LEU A 243 18.06 11.59 -6.55
C LEU A 243 17.48 10.50 -5.66
N ALA A 244 16.33 9.94 -6.01
CA ALA A 244 15.70 8.83 -5.27
C ALA A 244 16.62 7.60 -5.22
N LYS A 245 17.18 7.19 -6.37
CA LYS A 245 18.07 6.03 -6.46
C LYS A 245 19.35 6.23 -5.66
N THR A 246 19.94 7.42 -5.72
CA THR A 246 21.14 7.75 -4.92
C THR A 246 20.80 7.72 -3.43
N THR A 247 19.69 8.33 -3.01
CA THR A 247 19.26 8.32 -1.61
C THR A 247 19.03 6.91 -1.10
N LEU A 248 18.34 6.05 -1.87
CA LEU A 248 18.15 4.64 -1.51
C LEU A 248 19.47 3.90 -1.37
N GLY A 249 20.45 4.17 -2.24
CA GLY A 249 21.78 3.55 -2.19
C GLY A 249 22.64 3.95 -0.99
N LEU A 250 22.27 4.99 -0.24
CA LEU A 250 23.00 5.42 0.97
C LEU A 250 22.66 4.58 2.21
N PHE A 251 21.59 3.80 2.18
CA PHE A 251 21.06 3.12 3.34
C PHE A 251 20.95 1.61 3.14
N ASP A 252 20.78 0.90 4.26
CA ASP A 252 20.61 -0.54 4.28
C ASP A 252 19.32 -0.96 3.56
N GLN A 253 19.44 -1.95 2.68
CA GLN A 253 18.37 -2.50 1.88
C GLN A 253 17.63 -3.67 2.58
N THR A 254 17.92 -3.96 3.85
CA THR A 254 17.23 -5.02 4.59
C THR A 254 15.73 -4.70 4.68
N PRO A 255 14.84 -5.59 4.25
CA PRO A 255 13.41 -5.36 4.31
C PRO A 255 12.90 -5.41 5.75
N THR A 256 12.34 -4.30 6.26
CA THR A 256 11.94 -4.14 7.66
C THR A 256 10.68 -3.30 7.86
N ALA A 257 10.16 -2.65 6.81
CA ALA A 257 9.12 -1.64 6.98
C ALA A 257 7.70 -2.14 6.72
N GLU A 258 7.52 -3.01 5.76
CA GLU A 258 6.20 -3.51 5.36
C GLU A 258 6.26 -5.00 5.07
N PHE A 259 5.13 -5.68 5.27
CA PHE A 259 4.91 -7.05 4.83
C PHE A 259 4.09 -7.08 3.55
N PHE A 260 4.42 -8.02 2.68
CA PHE A 260 3.57 -8.49 1.61
C PHE A 260 3.01 -9.85 1.98
N ILE A 261 1.69 -9.97 2.06
CA ILE A 261 1.00 -11.19 2.46
C ILE A 261 0.31 -11.78 1.23
N VAL A 262 0.55 -13.07 1.02
CA VAL A 262 -0.12 -13.89 0.00
C VAL A 262 -0.92 -14.95 0.72
N ALA A 263 -2.23 -14.95 0.50
CA ALA A 263 -3.15 -15.89 1.12
C ALA A 263 -4.20 -16.38 0.11
N ARG A 264 -4.84 -17.51 0.40
CA ARG A 264 -5.92 -18.05 -0.43
C ARG A 264 -7.16 -18.38 0.37
N ARG A 265 -8.31 -18.17 -0.26
CA ARG A 265 -9.53 -18.83 0.18
C ARG A 265 -9.42 -20.32 -0.12
N PRO A 266 -9.59 -21.24 0.85
CA PRO A 266 -9.55 -22.68 0.60
C PRO A 266 -10.50 -23.11 -0.52
N SER A 267 -10.06 -24.07 -1.33
CA SER A 267 -10.97 -24.71 -2.30
C SER A 267 -11.89 -25.69 -1.58
N ALA A 268 -13.09 -25.91 -2.11
CA ALA A 268 -14.05 -26.84 -1.52
C ALA A 268 -13.52 -28.29 -1.34
N ALA A 269 -12.45 -28.64 -2.06
CA ALA A 269 -11.81 -29.96 -1.97
C ALA A 269 -10.79 -30.09 -0.82
N SER A 270 -10.43 -29.02 -0.12
CA SER A 270 -9.42 -29.02 0.96
C SER A 270 -10.02 -29.10 2.38
N VAL A 271 -11.36 -29.25 2.49
CA VAL A 271 -12.10 -29.28 3.78
C VAL A 271 -12.61 -30.70 4.10
N SER A 272 -12.08 -31.73 3.45
CA SER A 272 -12.44 -33.13 3.73
C SER A 272 -11.44 -33.81 4.67
#